data_1d0affb74abe52030f9f8e3e4ae0d0cd
#
_entry.id   1d0affb74abe52030f9f8e3e4ae0d0cd
#
_cell.length_a   1.000
_cell.length_b   1.000
_cell.length_c   1.000
_cell.angle_alpha   90.00
_cell.angle_beta   90.00
_cell.angle_gamma   90.00
#
_symmetry.space_group_name_H-M   'P 1'
#
loop_
_entity.id
_entity.type
_entity.pdbx_description
1 polymer ?
#
loop_
_entity_poly.entity_id
_entity_poly.type
_entity_poly.pdbx_seq_one_letter_code
_entity_poly.pdbx_strand_id
1 'polypeptide(L)'
;MVTYNVSLENKVVLVTGAAGFIGANLVKRLLNEFDSVKVVGIDSITEYYDVRLKYERLQELSAYGDRFVFIKDSIAKKGVVDSIFTDHHPQVVVNLAAQAGVRYSITNPDAYIESNLIGFYNILEACRHYSVEHLVYASSSSVYGSNKKVPYSTDDKVDNPV
;
A
#
# COMPACT_ATOMS: atom_id res chain seq x y z
N MET A 1 1.21 -12.12 -25.63
CA MET A 1 2.29 -12.33 -24.61
C MET A 1 2.23 -11.11 -23.71
N VAL A 2 1.97 -11.29 -22.43
CA VAL A 2 1.97 -10.15 -21.48
C VAL A 2 3.43 -9.78 -21.24
N THR A 3 3.83 -8.59 -21.65
CA THR A 3 5.16 -8.05 -21.33
C THR A 3 5.10 -7.43 -19.94
N TYR A 4 5.85 -7.97 -19.00
CA TYR A 4 6.03 -7.36 -17.68
C TYR A 4 7.08 -6.25 -17.80
N ASN A 5 6.72 -5.05 -17.35
CA ASN A 5 7.63 -3.90 -17.42
C ASN A 5 8.66 -3.86 -16.27
N VAL A 6 8.45 -4.65 -15.21
CA VAL A 6 9.32 -4.70 -14.03
C VAL A 6 9.48 -6.15 -13.58
N SER A 7 10.73 -6.59 -13.42
CA SER A 7 11.05 -7.85 -12.75
C SER A 7 11.04 -7.64 -11.24
N LEU A 8 10.53 -8.61 -10.50
CA LEU A 8 10.56 -8.61 -9.03
C LEU A 8 11.78 -9.34 -8.45
N GLU A 9 12.58 -10.02 -9.28
CA GLU A 9 13.77 -10.76 -8.82
C GLU A 9 14.78 -9.83 -8.14
N ASN A 10 15.23 -10.22 -6.97
CA ASN A 10 16.20 -9.49 -6.13
C ASN A 10 15.74 -8.07 -5.74
N LYS A 11 14.44 -7.81 -5.74
CA LYS A 11 13.89 -6.50 -5.37
C LYS A 11 13.46 -6.45 -3.90
N VAL A 12 13.54 -5.25 -3.36
CA VAL A 12 12.84 -4.88 -2.12
C VAL A 12 11.53 -4.23 -2.50
N VAL A 13 10.43 -4.80 -2.01
CA VAL A 13 9.07 -4.30 -2.23
C VAL A 13 8.55 -3.67 -0.94
N LEU A 14 8.22 -2.39 -0.98
CA LEU A 14 7.51 -1.73 0.12
C LEU A 14 6.00 -1.94 -0.08
N VAL A 15 5.33 -2.51 0.92
CA VAL A 15 3.87 -2.63 0.96
C VAL A 15 3.32 -1.82 2.11
N THR A 16 2.57 -0.77 1.83
CA THR A 16 1.86 -0.01 2.87
C THR A 16 0.48 -0.62 3.13
N GLY A 17 -0.01 -0.54 4.36
CA GLY A 17 -1.21 -1.28 4.76
C GLY A 17 -0.98 -2.79 4.84
N ALA A 18 0.24 -3.20 5.18
CA ALA A 18 0.70 -4.59 5.12
C ALA A 18 -0.02 -5.54 6.08
N ALA A 19 -0.57 -5.04 7.18
CA ALA A 19 -1.37 -5.84 8.12
C ALA A 19 -2.86 -5.91 7.74
N GLY A 20 -3.29 -5.14 6.72
CA GLY A 20 -4.63 -5.17 6.18
C GLY A 20 -4.91 -6.48 5.42
N PHE A 21 -6.19 -6.70 5.07
CA PHE A 21 -6.59 -7.94 4.37
C PHE A 21 -5.87 -8.11 3.03
N ILE A 22 -5.90 -7.08 2.19
CA ILE A 22 -5.26 -7.14 0.87
C ILE A 22 -3.73 -7.15 1.02
N GLY A 23 -3.18 -6.25 1.85
CA GLY A 23 -1.74 -6.11 2.03
C GLY A 23 -1.08 -7.39 2.52
N ALA A 24 -1.61 -8.03 3.56
CA ALA A 24 -1.04 -9.26 4.09
C ALA A 24 -1.07 -10.43 3.08
N ASN A 25 -2.18 -10.57 2.33
CA ASN A 25 -2.26 -11.59 1.29
C ASN A 25 -1.30 -11.31 0.12
N LEU A 26 -1.11 -10.05 -0.26
CA LEU A 26 -0.12 -9.68 -1.26
C LEU A 26 1.30 -10.01 -0.79
N VAL A 27 1.66 -9.61 0.44
CA VAL A 27 2.98 -9.93 1.03
C VAL A 27 3.23 -11.43 1.03
N LYS A 28 2.26 -12.23 1.51
CA LYS A 28 2.33 -13.68 1.52
C LYS A 28 2.55 -14.26 0.12
N ARG A 29 1.84 -13.75 -0.86
CA ARG A 29 1.96 -14.17 -2.25
C ARG A 29 3.34 -13.84 -2.83
N LEU A 30 3.82 -12.61 -2.64
CA LEU A 30 5.16 -12.19 -3.09
C LEU A 30 6.26 -13.09 -2.52
N LEU A 31 6.21 -13.37 -1.22
CA LEU A 31 7.23 -14.18 -0.53
C LEU A 31 7.14 -15.67 -0.85
N ASN A 32 5.99 -16.17 -1.31
CA ASN A 32 5.83 -17.55 -1.76
C ASN A 32 6.22 -17.75 -3.22
N GLU A 33 5.96 -16.77 -4.09
CA GLU A 33 6.22 -16.91 -5.53
C GLU A 33 7.66 -16.50 -5.92
N PHE A 34 8.34 -15.69 -5.12
CA PHE A 34 9.66 -15.15 -5.43
C PHE A 34 10.64 -15.33 -4.25
N ASP A 35 11.56 -16.27 -4.36
CA ASP A 35 12.52 -16.57 -3.29
C ASP A 35 13.51 -15.43 -3.02
N SER A 36 13.81 -14.63 -4.04
CA SER A 36 14.77 -13.52 -3.96
C SER A 36 14.17 -12.17 -3.54
N VAL A 37 12.83 -12.08 -3.42
CA VAL A 37 12.14 -10.87 -2.99
C VAL A 37 12.25 -10.69 -1.48
N LYS A 38 12.50 -9.45 -1.07
CA LYS A 38 12.31 -8.98 0.31
C LYS A 38 11.14 -8.01 0.35
N VAL A 39 10.36 -8.07 1.41
CA VAL A 39 9.23 -7.17 1.62
C VAL A 39 9.40 -6.37 2.90
N VAL A 40 9.25 -5.07 2.78
CA VAL A 40 9.10 -4.15 3.92
C VAL A 40 7.63 -3.78 4.00
N GLY A 41 6.99 -4.14 5.11
CA GLY A 41 5.58 -3.83 5.37
C GLY A 41 5.46 -2.71 6.39
N ILE A 42 4.60 -1.73 6.13
CA ILE A 42 4.22 -0.70 7.10
C ILE A 42 2.70 -0.69 7.30
N ASP A 43 2.26 -0.62 8.56
CA ASP A 43 0.85 -0.46 8.93
C ASP A 43 0.76 0.25 10.29
N SER A 44 -0.17 1.17 10.43
CA SER A 44 -0.40 1.89 11.69
C SER A 44 -1.19 1.09 12.72
N ILE A 45 -1.73 -0.07 12.34
CA ILE A 45 -2.55 -0.95 13.21
C ILE A 45 -3.71 -0.19 13.85
N THR A 46 -4.43 0.61 13.05
CA THR A 46 -5.60 1.35 13.52
C THR A 46 -6.69 0.43 14.04
N GLU A 47 -7.45 0.88 15.03
CA GLU A 47 -8.57 0.17 15.67
C GLU A 47 -9.91 0.31 14.89
N TYR A 48 -9.84 0.63 13.59
CA TYR A 48 -11.01 0.75 12.74
C TYR A 48 -11.84 -0.55 12.67
N TYR A 49 -11.16 -1.70 12.80
CA TYR A 49 -11.75 -3.01 13.03
C TYR A 49 -10.87 -3.82 14.00
N ASP A 50 -11.29 -5.02 14.39
CA ASP A 50 -10.60 -5.84 15.38
C ASP A 50 -9.11 -6.03 15.01
N VAL A 51 -8.25 -5.43 15.82
CA VAL A 51 -6.78 -5.45 15.61
C VAL A 51 -6.19 -6.85 15.73
N ARG A 52 -6.87 -7.80 16.39
CA ARG A 52 -6.40 -9.20 16.47
C ARG A 52 -6.20 -9.80 15.10
N LEU A 53 -7.09 -9.50 14.16
CA LEU A 53 -6.97 -9.96 12.77
C LEU A 53 -5.70 -9.44 12.09
N LYS A 54 -5.23 -8.23 12.44
CA LYS A 54 -3.98 -7.68 11.92
C LYS A 54 -2.78 -8.40 12.52
N TYR A 55 -2.79 -8.64 13.82
CA TYR A 55 -1.70 -9.34 14.49
C TYR A 55 -1.59 -10.81 14.06
N GLU A 56 -2.71 -11.51 13.85
CA GLU A 56 -2.73 -12.87 13.31
C GLU A 56 -2.05 -12.95 11.94
N ARG A 57 -2.37 -12.02 11.04
CA ARG A 57 -1.72 -11.92 9.72
C ARG A 57 -0.22 -11.66 9.83
N LEU A 58 0.18 -10.73 10.71
CA LEU A 58 1.60 -10.44 10.94
C LEU A 58 2.33 -11.64 11.53
N GLN A 59 1.70 -12.42 12.40
CA GLN A 59 2.27 -13.64 12.93
C GLN A 59 2.52 -14.67 11.82
N GLU A 60 1.58 -14.86 10.89
CA GLU A 60 1.80 -15.70 9.71
C GLU A 60 2.99 -15.19 8.86
N LEU A 61 3.07 -13.88 8.64
CA LEU A 61 4.13 -13.29 7.84
C LEU A 61 5.51 -13.36 8.52
N SER A 62 5.57 -13.43 9.84
CA SER A 62 6.84 -13.58 10.56
C SER A 62 7.58 -14.89 10.25
N ALA A 63 6.88 -15.91 9.75
CA ALA A 63 7.47 -17.17 9.32
C ALA A 63 8.46 -17.04 8.14
N TYR A 64 8.42 -15.93 7.39
CA TYR A 64 9.35 -15.66 6.29
C TYR A 64 10.72 -15.13 6.73
N GLY A 65 10.93 -14.94 8.05
CA GLY A 65 12.22 -14.54 8.64
C GLY A 65 12.73 -13.22 8.05
N ASP A 66 14.00 -13.19 7.69
CA ASP A 66 14.68 -11.96 7.21
C ASP A 66 14.18 -11.43 5.87
N ARG A 67 13.28 -12.16 5.19
CA ARG A 67 12.66 -11.68 3.95
C ARG A 67 11.46 -10.77 4.19
N PHE A 68 10.95 -10.69 5.43
CA PHE A 68 9.87 -9.79 5.81
C PHE A 68 10.25 -8.93 7.00
N VAL A 69 10.26 -7.62 6.79
CA VAL A 69 10.44 -6.61 7.85
C VAL A 69 9.12 -5.87 8.04
N PHE A 70 8.65 -5.79 9.29
CA PHE A 70 7.43 -5.06 9.60
C PHE A 70 7.72 -3.80 10.43
N ILE A 71 7.14 -2.69 10.01
CA ILE A 71 7.24 -1.39 10.69
C ILE A 71 5.83 -0.98 11.13
N LYS A 72 5.64 -0.89 12.46
CA LYS A 72 4.39 -0.41 13.05
C LYS A 72 4.44 1.11 13.16
N ASP A 73 4.02 1.81 12.12
CA ASP A 73 3.93 3.27 12.11
C ASP A 73 3.02 3.77 10.99
N SER A 74 2.81 5.10 10.91
CA SER A 74 1.96 5.76 9.94
C SER A 74 2.76 6.36 8.78
N ILE A 75 2.30 6.15 7.55
CA ILE A 75 2.82 6.82 6.35
C ILE A 75 2.60 8.35 6.37
N ALA A 76 1.71 8.86 7.23
CA ALA A 76 1.54 10.30 7.42
C ALA A 76 2.75 10.96 8.09
N LYS A 77 3.60 10.18 8.76
CA LYS A 77 4.85 10.66 9.35
C LYS A 77 5.97 10.66 8.32
N LYS A 78 6.25 11.82 7.74
CA LYS A 78 7.27 11.96 6.70
C LYS A 78 8.61 11.34 7.09
N GLY A 79 9.11 11.59 8.30
CA GLY A 79 10.40 11.05 8.77
C GLY A 79 10.44 9.52 8.80
N VAL A 80 9.32 8.86 9.09
CA VAL A 80 9.21 7.38 9.04
C VAL A 80 9.32 6.89 7.60
N VAL A 81 8.61 7.54 6.68
CA VAL A 81 8.68 7.19 5.26
C VAL A 81 10.11 7.40 4.74
N ASP A 82 10.73 8.55 5.02
CA ASP A 82 12.10 8.83 4.61
C ASP A 82 13.09 7.78 5.16
N SER A 83 12.95 7.36 6.43
CA SER A 83 13.80 6.31 7.03
C SER A 83 13.63 4.97 6.31
N ILE A 84 12.40 4.57 5.98
CA ILE A 84 12.14 3.32 5.25
C ILE A 84 12.88 3.32 3.90
N PHE A 85 12.81 4.41 3.17
CA PHE A 85 13.46 4.51 1.87
C PHE A 85 14.99 4.58 1.98
N THR A 86 15.51 5.24 3.03
CA THR A 86 16.95 5.34 3.29
C THR A 86 17.54 4.00 3.75
N ASP A 87 16.84 3.27 4.61
CA ASP A 87 17.37 2.06 5.23
C ASP A 87 17.17 0.80 4.37
N HIS A 88 16.08 0.75 3.61
CA HIS A 88 15.68 -0.46 2.87
C HIS A 88 15.77 -0.32 1.36
N HIS A 89 15.88 0.90 0.80
CA HIS A 89 16.00 1.16 -0.65
C HIS A 89 14.98 0.41 -1.51
N PRO A 90 13.66 0.54 -1.26
CA PRO A 90 12.65 -0.20 -2.02
C PRO A 90 12.64 0.25 -3.49
N GLN A 91 12.70 -0.70 -4.41
CA GLN A 91 12.62 -0.44 -5.85
C GLN A 91 11.17 -0.49 -6.36
N VAL A 92 10.31 -1.22 -5.66
CA VAL A 92 8.88 -1.32 -5.98
C VAL A 92 8.08 -0.93 -4.76
N VAL A 93 7.07 -0.11 -4.95
CA VAL A 93 6.16 0.34 -3.89
C VAL A 93 4.73 -0.04 -4.23
N VAL A 94 4.03 -0.67 -3.29
CA VAL A 94 2.60 -0.96 -3.38
C VAL A 94 1.88 -0.23 -2.25
N ASN A 95 1.21 0.87 -2.58
CA ASN A 95 0.50 1.68 -1.60
C ASN A 95 -0.95 1.24 -1.47
N LEU A 96 -1.24 0.54 -0.37
CA LEU A 96 -2.58 0.08 0.02
C LEU A 96 -3.05 0.72 1.33
N ALA A 97 -2.17 1.42 2.06
CA ALA A 97 -2.54 2.12 3.27
C ALA A 97 -3.50 3.26 2.93
N ALA A 98 -4.70 3.14 3.44
CA ALA A 98 -5.73 4.16 3.32
C ALA A 98 -6.78 3.99 4.43
N GLN A 99 -7.41 5.08 4.82
CA GLN A 99 -8.66 5.00 5.56
C GLN A 99 -9.80 4.79 4.58
N ALA A 100 -10.52 3.69 4.72
CA ALA A 100 -11.68 3.33 3.91
C ALA A 100 -13.00 3.51 4.67
N GLY A 101 -14.13 3.50 3.95
CA GLY A 101 -15.48 3.54 4.53
C GLY A 101 -16.10 4.94 4.54
N VAL A 102 -16.98 5.22 3.57
CA VAL A 102 -17.59 6.54 3.36
C VAL A 102 -18.26 7.09 4.63
N ARG A 103 -18.99 6.26 5.38
CA ARG A 103 -19.69 6.73 6.59
C ARG A 103 -18.75 7.20 7.70
N TYR A 104 -17.61 6.56 7.84
CA TYR A 104 -16.63 6.93 8.86
C TYR A 104 -15.99 8.29 8.58
N SER A 105 -15.91 8.72 7.31
CA SER A 105 -15.39 10.04 6.96
C SER A 105 -16.25 11.20 7.49
N ILE A 106 -17.52 10.95 7.78
CA ILE A 106 -18.42 11.95 8.35
C ILE A 106 -18.10 12.19 9.83
N THR A 107 -17.72 11.12 10.55
CA THR A 107 -17.46 11.17 11.99
C THR A 107 -15.99 11.39 12.33
N ASN A 108 -15.08 11.00 11.45
CA ASN A 108 -13.63 11.15 11.65
C ASN A 108 -12.93 11.52 10.32
N PRO A 109 -13.13 12.75 9.82
CA PRO A 109 -12.52 13.20 8.55
C PRO A 109 -10.99 13.27 8.63
N ASP A 110 -10.42 13.58 9.81
CA ASP A 110 -8.97 13.73 10.00
C ASP A 110 -8.21 12.45 9.63
N ALA A 111 -8.76 11.27 9.93
CA ALA A 111 -8.16 10.00 9.57
C ALA A 111 -7.99 9.85 8.04
N TYR A 112 -8.89 10.45 7.24
CA TYR A 112 -8.81 10.46 5.77
C TYR A 112 -7.77 11.45 5.27
N ILE A 113 -7.71 12.64 5.88
CA ILE A 113 -6.68 13.64 5.54
C ILE A 113 -5.29 13.06 5.84
N GLU A 114 -5.10 12.51 7.02
CA GLU A 114 -3.81 11.93 7.41
C GLU A 114 -3.39 10.77 6.51
N SER A 115 -4.25 9.78 6.32
CA SER A 115 -3.88 8.57 5.57
C SER A 115 -3.89 8.78 4.07
N ASN A 116 -4.97 9.38 3.52
CA ASN A 116 -5.22 9.37 2.08
C ASN A 116 -4.64 10.59 1.37
N LEU A 117 -4.39 11.70 2.07
CA LEU A 117 -3.75 12.88 1.49
C LEU A 117 -2.30 12.98 1.94
N ILE A 118 -2.04 13.18 3.24
CA ILE A 118 -0.68 13.40 3.75
C ILE A 118 0.17 12.14 3.56
N GLY A 119 -0.38 10.97 3.94
CA GLY A 119 0.33 9.70 3.80
C GLY A 119 0.66 9.37 2.35
N PHE A 120 -0.31 9.50 1.45
CA PHE A 120 -0.07 9.25 0.02
C PHE A 120 0.90 10.25 -0.58
N TYR A 121 0.80 11.54 -0.22
CA TYR A 121 1.77 12.57 -0.62
C TYR A 121 3.19 12.19 -0.20
N ASN A 122 3.40 11.75 1.05
CA ASN A 122 4.72 11.33 1.52
C ASN A 122 5.28 10.16 0.70
N ILE A 123 4.45 9.19 0.34
CA ILE A 123 4.85 8.06 -0.53
C ILE A 123 5.23 8.54 -1.92
N LEU A 124 4.44 9.45 -2.54
CA LEU A 124 4.76 10.01 -3.86
C LEU A 124 6.08 10.76 -3.85
N GLU A 125 6.31 11.61 -2.84
CA GLU A 125 7.55 12.36 -2.71
C GLU A 125 8.76 11.44 -2.46
N ALA A 126 8.60 10.41 -1.63
CA ALA A 126 9.66 9.43 -1.45
C ALA A 126 9.97 8.67 -2.76
N CYS A 127 8.95 8.22 -3.48
CA CYS A 127 9.15 7.58 -4.79
C CYS A 127 9.87 8.50 -5.80
N ARG A 128 9.60 9.81 -5.74
CA ARG A 128 10.24 10.80 -6.60
C ARG A 128 11.72 11.03 -6.23
N HIS A 129 12.05 10.98 -4.93
CA HIS A 129 13.40 11.27 -4.44
C HIS A 129 14.33 10.05 -4.43
N TYR A 130 13.79 8.86 -4.23
CA TYR A 130 14.56 7.63 -4.09
C TYR A 130 14.26 6.71 -5.29
N SER A 131 15.13 6.50 -6.17
CA SER A 131 15.10 5.69 -7.41
C SER A 131 14.10 4.51 -7.45
N VAL A 132 12.80 4.77 -7.20
CA VAL A 132 11.73 3.78 -7.27
C VAL A 132 11.43 3.49 -8.74
N GLU A 133 11.48 2.23 -9.11
CA GLU A 133 11.25 1.78 -10.48
C GLU A 133 9.76 1.68 -10.81
N HIS A 134 8.95 1.33 -9.81
CA HIS A 134 7.51 1.13 -10.01
C HIS A 134 6.69 1.43 -8.75
N LEU A 135 5.65 2.23 -8.92
CA LEU A 135 4.65 2.50 -7.89
C LEU A 135 3.29 1.97 -8.36
N VAL A 136 2.70 1.09 -7.57
CA VAL A 136 1.30 0.66 -7.68
C VAL A 136 0.53 1.24 -6.51
N TYR A 137 -0.65 1.79 -6.75
CA TYR A 137 -1.50 2.26 -5.66
C TYR A 137 -2.97 1.92 -5.89
N ALA A 138 -3.67 1.66 -4.80
CA ALA A 138 -5.10 1.46 -4.84
C ALA A 138 -5.81 2.82 -5.02
N SER A 139 -6.61 2.93 -6.06
CA SER A 139 -7.50 4.05 -6.29
C SER A 139 -8.94 3.69 -5.87
N SER A 140 -9.91 4.43 -6.28
CA SER A 140 -11.33 4.22 -5.95
C SER A 140 -12.17 4.16 -7.22
N SER A 141 -13.25 3.37 -7.19
CA SER A 141 -14.29 3.40 -8.25
C SER A 141 -14.95 4.77 -8.41
N SER A 142 -14.81 5.65 -7.42
CA SER A 142 -15.28 7.04 -7.52
C SER A 142 -14.63 7.83 -8.65
N VAL A 143 -13.47 7.39 -9.17
CA VAL A 143 -12.84 8.02 -10.35
C VAL A 143 -13.70 7.94 -11.62
N TYR A 144 -14.59 6.93 -11.69
CA TYR A 144 -15.52 6.81 -12.83
C TYR A 144 -16.67 7.81 -12.78
N GLY A 145 -16.90 8.47 -11.64
CA GLY A 145 -17.86 9.55 -11.49
C GLY A 145 -19.25 9.19 -11.96
N SER A 146 -19.80 10.00 -12.86
CA SER A 146 -21.13 9.83 -13.44
C SER A 146 -21.22 8.79 -14.57
N ASN A 147 -20.18 8.02 -14.83
CA ASN A 147 -20.20 6.97 -15.86
C ASN A 147 -21.29 5.93 -15.55
N LYS A 148 -22.15 5.68 -16.54
CA LYS A 148 -23.30 4.73 -16.44
C LYS A 148 -23.00 3.37 -17.08
N LYS A 149 -21.80 3.20 -17.65
CA LYS A 149 -21.40 1.94 -18.27
C LYS A 149 -21.17 0.87 -17.21
N VAL A 150 -21.64 -0.35 -17.47
CA VAL A 150 -21.47 -1.52 -16.63
C VAL A 150 -21.03 -2.71 -17.50
N PRO A 151 -19.94 -3.38 -17.20
CA PRO A 151 -18.93 -3.04 -16.17
C PRO A 151 -18.08 -1.82 -16.57
N TYR A 152 -17.43 -1.18 -15.60
CA TYR A 152 -16.40 -0.17 -15.87
C TYR A 152 -15.20 -0.79 -16.58
N SER A 153 -14.51 0.01 -17.39
CA SER A 153 -13.28 -0.38 -18.06
C SER A 153 -12.16 0.60 -17.71
N THR A 154 -10.92 0.12 -17.70
CA THR A 154 -9.73 0.95 -17.53
C THR A 154 -9.54 1.96 -18.68
N ASP A 155 -10.22 1.74 -19.82
CA ASP A 155 -10.22 2.65 -20.98
C ASP A 155 -11.28 3.73 -20.87
N ASP A 156 -12.18 3.65 -19.86
CA ASP A 156 -13.22 4.64 -19.67
C ASP A 156 -12.61 5.95 -19.16
N LYS A 157 -13.21 7.08 -19.56
CA LYS A 157 -12.80 8.40 -19.07
C LYS A 157 -13.10 8.54 -17.58
N VAL A 158 -12.15 9.11 -16.83
CA VAL A 158 -12.22 9.34 -15.39
C VAL A 158 -12.11 10.83 -15.04
N ASP A 159 -12.55 11.68 -15.94
CA ASP A 159 -12.42 13.15 -15.89
C ASP A 159 -13.71 13.88 -15.45
N ASN A 160 -14.75 13.16 -15.07
CA ASN A 160 -16.03 13.71 -14.60
C ASN A 160 -16.37 13.21 -13.19
N PRO A 161 -15.66 13.68 -12.14
CA PRO A 161 -15.98 13.31 -10.76
C PRO A 161 -17.38 13.81 -10.38
N VAL A 162 -18.02 13.13 -9.41
CA VAL A 162 -19.33 13.50 -8.85
C VAL A 162 -19.12 14.31 -7.59
#